data_50a9a50945c6cd60f032cad85b9dcd2d
#
_entry.id   50a9a50945c6cd60f032cad85b9dcd2d
#
_cell.length_a   1.000
_cell.length_b   1.000
_cell.length_c   1.000
_cell.angle_alpha   90.00
_cell.angle_beta   90.00
_cell.angle_gamma   90.00
#
_symmetry.space_group_name_H-M   'P 1'
#
loop_
_entity.id
_entity.type
_entity.pdbx_description
1 polymer ?
#
loop_
_entity_poly.entity_id
_entity_poly.type
_entity_poly.pdbx_seq_one_letter_code
_entity_poly.pdbx_strand_id
1 'polypeptide(L)'
;MTTTSEPTVAAPTDSDRIAIAALTQRVVAAWAYHDAKAFASVFTEDGTMILPGVFQQGKAAIEAYMTAAFQGDYQGTQVTGKPLDLRFLGHEGAVLITLGGVLRPGESEVADDEAIRATWTAVKVDGEWWLAAYQNTPRHKKS
;
A
#
# COMPACT_ATOMS: atom_id res chain seq x y z
N MET A 1 -5.35 -41.41 -14.87
CA MET A 1 -5.20 -40.94 -14.46
C MET A 1 -5.19 -40.33 -13.98
N THR A 2 -5.24 -39.90 -13.71
CA THR A 2 -5.27 -39.15 -13.17
C THR A 2 -4.99 -38.32 -12.93
N THR A 3 -5.09 -37.77 -12.84
CA THR A 3 -4.92 -36.93 -12.67
C THR A 3 -4.81 -36.36 -11.96
N THR A 4 -4.45 -36.01 -11.75
CA THR A 4 -4.20 -35.37 -11.06
C THR A 4 -4.49 -34.77 -10.36
N SER A 5 -4.35 -34.63 -9.93
CA SER A 5 -4.94 -33.98 -9.13
C SER A 5 -4.26 -33.25 -8.27
N GLU A 6 -3.68 -32.42 -8.67
CA GLU A 6 -3.25 -31.42 -8.03
C GLU A 6 -4.29 -30.66 -7.49
N PRO A 7 -4.29 -30.35 -6.22
CA PRO A 7 -5.26 -29.47 -5.68
C PRO A 7 -5.09 -28.23 -6.48
N THR A 8 -6.07 -27.95 -7.14
CA THR A 8 -6.11 -26.78 -7.89
C THR A 8 -6.09 -25.65 -6.93
N VAL A 9 -5.00 -25.03 -6.81
CA VAL A 9 -5.00 -23.76 -6.17
C VAL A 9 -5.73 -22.86 -7.14
N ALA A 10 -6.79 -22.29 -6.71
CA ALA A 10 -7.58 -21.44 -7.55
C ALA A 10 -6.74 -20.28 -8.05
N ALA A 11 -6.78 -20.02 -9.32
CA ALA A 11 -6.12 -18.87 -9.90
C ALA A 11 -6.69 -17.59 -9.30
N PRO A 12 -5.92 -16.50 -9.25
CA PRO A 12 -6.42 -15.22 -8.79
C PRO A 12 -7.67 -14.82 -9.55
N THR A 13 -8.66 -14.30 -8.84
CA THR A 13 -9.96 -13.96 -9.37
C THR A 13 -10.13 -12.44 -9.45
N ASP A 14 -11.24 -12.02 -10.05
CA ASP A 14 -11.61 -10.60 -10.03
C ASP A 14 -11.84 -10.13 -8.60
N SER A 15 -12.37 -11.01 -7.73
CA SER A 15 -12.52 -10.68 -6.31
C SER A 15 -11.17 -10.38 -5.66
N ASP A 16 -10.13 -11.11 -6.03
CA ASP A 16 -8.79 -10.86 -5.52
C ASP A 16 -8.29 -9.49 -5.98
N ARG A 17 -8.52 -9.15 -7.25
CA ARG A 17 -8.11 -7.84 -7.79
C ARG A 17 -8.83 -6.71 -7.07
N ILE A 18 -10.12 -6.87 -6.85
CA ILE A 18 -10.93 -5.88 -6.14
C ILE A 18 -10.45 -5.72 -4.70
N ALA A 19 -10.14 -6.84 -4.04
CA ALA A 19 -9.69 -6.81 -2.65
C ALA A 19 -8.35 -6.08 -2.52
N ILE A 20 -7.44 -6.28 -3.47
CA ILE A 20 -6.15 -5.59 -3.45
C ILE A 20 -6.33 -4.09 -3.71
N ALA A 21 -7.19 -3.73 -4.66
CA ALA A 21 -7.51 -2.33 -4.89
C ALA A 21 -8.13 -1.70 -3.65
N ALA A 22 -8.95 -2.45 -2.91
CA ALA A 22 -9.56 -1.97 -1.68
C ALA A 22 -8.53 -1.66 -0.60
N LEU A 23 -7.40 -2.38 -0.56
CA LEU A 23 -6.34 -2.08 0.40
C LEU A 23 -5.81 -0.65 0.19
N THR A 24 -5.56 -0.28 -1.06
CA THR A 24 -5.06 1.06 -1.35
C THR A 24 -6.09 2.12 -1.01
N GLN A 25 -7.37 1.84 -1.26
CA GLN A 25 -8.44 2.77 -0.92
C GLN A 25 -8.55 2.96 0.60
N ARG A 26 -8.33 1.90 1.37
CA ARG A 26 -8.32 1.99 2.82
C ARG A 26 -7.17 2.86 3.32
N VAL A 27 -6.00 2.73 2.70
CA VAL A 27 -4.84 3.57 3.03
C VAL A 27 -5.15 5.03 2.72
N VAL A 28 -5.71 5.31 1.54
CA VAL A 28 -6.07 6.67 1.14
C VAL A 28 -7.08 7.26 2.12
N ALA A 29 -8.09 6.49 2.50
CA ALA A 29 -9.12 6.95 3.45
C ALA A 29 -8.53 7.19 4.83
N ALA A 30 -7.69 6.27 5.32
CA ALA A 30 -7.07 6.43 6.64
C ALA A 30 -6.19 7.66 6.68
N TRP A 31 -5.47 7.94 5.60
CA TRP A 31 -4.65 9.14 5.52
C TRP A 31 -5.52 10.39 5.53
N ALA A 32 -6.60 10.39 4.75
CA ALA A 32 -7.50 11.55 4.68
C ALA A 32 -8.07 11.93 6.05
N TYR A 33 -8.32 10.92 6.90
CA TYR A 33 -8.80 11.15 8.25
C TYR A 33 -7.67 11.26 9.27
N HIS A 34 -6.42 11.18 8.82
CA HIS A 34 -5.21 11.17 9.67
C HIS A 34 -5.33 10.12 10.79
N ASP A 35 -5.86 8.97 10.43
CA ASP A 35 -6.10 7.87 11.37
C ASP A 35 -4.97 6.85 11.25
N ALA A 36 -3.96 7.00 12.09
CA ALA A 36 -2.77 6.15 12.05
C ALA A 36 -3.09 4.69 12.37
N LYS A 37 -4.06 4.44 13.25
CA LYS A 37 -4.44 3.09 13.60
C LYS A 37 -5.09 2.39 12.40
N ALA A 38 -6.00 3.08 11.72
CA ALA A 38 -6.64 2.53 10.52
C ALA A 38 -5.61 2.30 9.41
N PHE A 39 -4.66 3.22 9.26
CA PHE A 39 -3.58 3.09 8.30
C PHE A 39 -2.78 1.80 8.57
N ALA A 40 -2.32 1.62 9.80
CA ALA A 40 -1.52 0.46 10.17
C ALA A 40 -2.31 -0.84 10.10
N SER A 41 -3.63 -0.78 10.29
CA SER A 41 -4.48 -1.98 10.31
C SER A 41 -4.50 -2.75 9.00
N VAL A 42 -4.07 -2.10 7.91
CA VAL A 42 -4.04 -2.74 6.58
C VAL A 42 -2.83 -3.67 6.44
N PHE A 43 -1.84 -3.52 7.30
CA PHE A 43 -0.59 -4.28 7.24
C PHE A 43 -0.68 -5.59 8.03
N THR A 44 0.16 -6.56 7.64
CA THR A 44 0.37 -7.75 8.47
C THR A 44 1.09 -7.32 9.75
N GLU A 45 1.10 -8.19 10.77
CA GLU A 45 1.76 -7.87 12.04
C GLU A 45 3.25 -7.53 11.84
N ASP A 46 3.90 -8.20 10.91
CA ASP A 46 5.31 -8.00 10.62
C ASP A 46 5.53 -7.14 9.37
N GLY A 47 4.52 -6.44 8.92
CA GLY A 47 4.60 -5.62 7.72
C GLY A 47 5.65 -4.54 7.80
N THR A 48 6.15 -4.12 6.64
CA THR A 48 7.18 -3.09 6.58
C THR A 48 6.71 -1.89 5.78
N MET A 49 7.17 -0.72 6.17
CA MET A 49 6.91 0.52 5.44
C MET A 49 8.25 1.23 5.24
N ILE A 50 8.60 1.45 3.97
CA ILE A 50 9.84 2.12 3.60
C ILE A 50 9.50 3.37 2.81
N LEU A 51 9.96 4.50 3.32
CA LEU A 51 9.86 5.79 2.64
C LEU A 51 11.28 6.34 2.56
N PRO A 52 11.53 7.40 1.78
CA PRO A 52 12.88 7.98 1.75
C PRO A 52 13.34 8.32 3.18
N GLY A 53 14.43 7.69 3.60
CA GLY A 53 14.99 7.90 4.93
C GLY A 53 14.23 7.24 6.07
N VAL A 54 13.19 6.44 5.78
CA VAL A 54 12.32 5.85 6.81
C VAL A 54 12.20 4.35 6.62
N PHE A 55 12.42 3.60 7.66
CA PHE A 55 12.18 2.16 7.67
C PHE A 55 11.46 1.82 8.97
N GLN A 56 10.20 1.38 8.86
CA GLN A 56 9.42 0.96 10.02
C GLN A 56 9.01 -0.49 9.81
N GLN A 57 9.29 -1.33 10.78
CA GLN A 57 8.94 -2.73 10.71
C GLN A 57 7.97 -3.09 11.81
N GLY A 58 6.85 -3.69 11.40
CA GLY A 58 5.79 -4.11 12.30
C GLY A 58 4.66 -3.10 12.37
N LYS A 59 3.46 -3.63 12.53
CA LYS A 59 2.24 -2.82 12.55
C LYS A 59 2.30 -1.73 13.62
N ALA A 60 2.81 -2.06 14.80
CA ALA A 60 2.89 -1.09 15.89
C ALA A 60 3.85 0.05 15.57
N ALA A 61 4.99 -0.26 14.96
CA ALA A 61 5.95 0.77 14.57
C ALA A 61 5.39 1.69 13.48
N ILE A 62 4.65 1.10 12.52
CA ILE A 62 4.01 1.88 11.46
C ILE A 62 2.98 2.83 12.07
N GLU A 63 2.17 2.33 13.00
CA GLU A 63 1.16 3.18 13.65
C GLU A 63 1.82 4.34 14.41
N ALA A 64 2.87 4.05 15.16
CA ALA A 64 3.55 5.07 15.94
C ALA A 64 4.16 6.15 15.02
N TYR A 65 4.79 5.71 13.93
CA TYR A 65 5.38 6.64 12.97
C TYR A 65 4.30 7.54 12.37
N MET A 66 3.20 6.96 11.91
CA MET A 66 2.14 7.73 11.26
C MET A 66 1.41 8.64 12.23
N THR A 67 1.28 8.24 13.50
CA THR A 67 0.69 9.10 14.51
C THR A 67 1.48 10.42 14.62
N ALA A 68 2.81 10.32 14.70
CA ALA A 68 3.66 11.49 14.76
C ALA A 68 3.64 12.28 13.44
N ALA A 69 3.68 11.58 12.32
CA ALA A 69 3.73 12.23 11.01
C ALA A 69 2.45 13.02 10.72
N PHE A 70 1.30 12.51 11.11
CA PHE A 70 0.03 13.23 10.92
C PHE A 70 -0.06 14.50 11.76
N GLN A 71 0.71 14.57 12.83
CA GLN A 71 0.79 15.77 13.67
C GLN A 71 1.94 16.69 13.25
N GLY A 72 2.77 16.23 12.31
CA GLY A 72 3.94 16.95 11.83
C GLY A 72 3.92 17.13 10.33
N ASP A 73 4.85 16.48 9.63
CA ASP A 73 5.06 16.69 8.20
C ASP A 73 3.82 16.41 7.34
N TYR A 74 2.95 15.51 7.78
CA TYR A 74 1.77 15.14 7.00
C TYR A 74 0.48 15.79 7.52
N GLN A 75 0.60 16.78 8.40
CA GLN A 75 -0.58 17.44 8.92
C GLN A 75 -1.37 18.09 7.80
N GLY A 76 -2.67 17.81 7.74
CA GLY A 76 -3.56 18.40 6.76
C GLY A 76 -3.43 17.85 5.35
N THR A 77 -2.56 16.87 5.13
CA THR A 77 -2.34 16.33 3.79
C THR A 77 -3.29 15.18 3.46
N GLN A 78 -3.36 14.88 2.18
CA GLN A 78 -4.04 13.69 1.67
C GLN A 78 -3.09 12.99 0.72
N VAL A 79 -3.42 11.77 0.30
CA VAL A 79 -2.61 11.06 -0.68
C VAL A 79 -3.49 10.61 -1.83
N THR A 80 -2.85 10.44 -2.96
CA THR A 80 -3.50 9.91 -4.14
C THR A 80 -2.57 8.90 -4.80
N GLY A 81 -3.14 7.96 -5.53
CA GLY A 81 -2.38 6.97 -6.26
C GLY A 81 -3.18 6.39 -7.40
N LYS A 82 -2.53 6.25 -8.54
CA LYS A 82 -3.15 5.69 -9.73
C LYS A 82 -2.44 4.37 -10.02
N PRO A 83 -3.18 3.25 -10.16
CA PRO A 83 -2.54 1.98 -10.47
C PRO A 83 -1.84 2.01 -11.82
N LEU A 84 -0.63 1.51 -11.86
CA LEU A 84 0.15 1.34 -13.08
C LEU A 84 0.23 -0.13 -13.48
N ASP A 85 0.34 -1.01 -12.51
CA ASP A 85 0.50 -2.44 -12.77
C ASP A 85 0.07 -3.24 -11.55
N LEU A 86 -0.58 -4.36 -11.81
CA LEU A 86 -0.92 -5.34 -10.76
C LEU A 86 -0.61 -6.72 -11.31
N ARG A 87 0.24 -7.46 -10.62
CA ARG A 87 0.50 -8.82 -11.00
C ARG A 87 0.51 -9.72 -9.78
N PHE A 88 0.09 -10.95 -9.99
CA PHE A 88 0.04 -11.93 -8.90
C PHE A 88 1.32 -12.75 -8.88
N LEU A 89 1.75 -13.09 -7.66
CA LEU A 89 2.90 -13.93 -7.43
C LEU A 89 2.35 -15.20 -6.80
N GLY A 90 1.94 -16.14 -7.64
CA GLY A 90 1.21 -17.31 -7.17
C GLY A 90 -0.21 -16.92 -6.78
N HIS A 91 -0.78 -17.62 -5.83
CA HIS A 91 -2.18 -17.45 -5.44
C HIS A 91 -2.37 -16.58 -4.22
N GLU A 92 -1.30 -16.40 -3.47
CA GLU A 92 -1.39 -15.73 -2.17
C GLU A 92 -0.49 -14.50 -2.09
N GLY A 93 0.02 -14.05 -3.21
CA GLY A 93 0.86 -12.86 -3.24
C GLY A 93 0.54 -12.00 -4.45
N ALA A 94 0.75 -10.70 -4.31
CA ALA A 94 0.57 -9.76 -5.41
C ALA A 94 1.43 -8.54 -5.22
N VAL A 95 1.82 -7.93 -6.33
CA VAL A 95 2.55 -6.67 -6.34
C VAL A 95 1.73 -5.66 -7.11
N LEU A 96 1.42 -4.56 -6.48
CA LEU A 96 0.73 -3.43 -7.10
C LEU A 96 1.70 -2.26 -7.16
N ILE A 97 1.77 -1.60 -8.30
CA ILE A 97 2.60 -0.42 -8.47
C ILE A 97 1.70 0.75 -8.80
N THR A 98 1.90 1.87 -8.09
CA THR A 98 1.10 3.06 -8.29
C THR A 98 1.98 4.28 -8.54
N LEU A 99 1.38 5.28 -9.18
CA LEU A 99 1.97 6.61 -9.30
C LEU A 99 1.04 7.57 -8.59
N GLY A 100 1.57 8.37 -7.70
CA GLY A 100 0.76 9.31 -6.95
C GLY A 100 1.62 10.25 -6.14
N GLY A 101 1.18 10.58 -4.96
CA GLY A 101 1.95 11.45 -4.08
C GLY A 101 1.09 12.05 -2.98
N VAL A 102 1.70 12.96 -2.26
CA VAL A 102 1.07 13.66 -1.14
C VAL A 102 0.52 14.98 -1.65
N LEU A 103 -0.75 15.25 -1.33
CA LEU A 103 -1.42 16.50 -1.63
C LEU A 103 -1.41 17.38 -0.40
N ARG A 104 -0.87 18.58 -0.54
CA ARG A 104 -0.92 19.57 0.55
C ARG A 104 -2.32 20.16 0.59
N PRO A 105 -2.69 20.83 1.72
CA PRO A 105 -4.01 21.45 1.79
C PRO A 105 -4.28 22.36 0.60
N GLY A 106 -5.42 22.20 -0.03
CA GLY A 106 -5.83 23.01 -1.18
C GLY A 106 -5.35 22.52 -2.53
N GLU A 107 -4.46 21.54 -2.58
CA GLU A 107 -4.00 20.99 -3.85
C GLU A 107 -4.97 19.92 -4.35
N SER A 108 -5.16 19.85 -5.66
CA SER A 108 -6.00 18.84 -6.28
C SER A 108 -5.18 17.83 -7.10
N GLU A 109 -3.94 18.18 -7.39
CA GLU A 109 -3.05 17.31 -8.17
C GLU A 109 -1.65 17.34 -7.62
N VAL A 110 -0.94 16.25 -7.75
CA VAL A 110 0.46 16.17 -7.36
C VAL A 110 1.32 16.70 -8.51
N ALA A 111 2.21 17.63 -8.20
CA ALA A 111 3.13 18.16 -9.20
C ALA A 111 4.03 17.02 -9.71
N ASP A 112 4.37 17.04 -10.99
CA ASP A 112 5.15 15.97 -11.59
C ASP A 112 6.51 15.76 -10.89
N ASP A 113 7.14 16.82 -10.45
CA ASP A 113 8.43 16.75 -9.76
C ASP A 113 8.30 16.25 -8.32
N GLU A 114 7.08 16.14 -7.81
CA GLU A 114 6.83 15.61 -6.47
C GLU A 114 6.12 14.25 -6.52
N ALA A 115 5.89 13.73 -7.72
CA ALA A 115 5.21 12.44 -7.86
C ALA A 115 6.09 11.30 -7.34
N ILE A 116 5.44 10.30 -6.79
CA ILE A 116 6.12 9.12 -6.28
C ILE A 116 5.58 7.86 -6.93
N ARG A 117 6.46 6.88 -7.09
CA ARG A 117 6.07 5.53 -7.45
C ARG A 117 6.09 4.71 -6.18
N ALA A 118 5.07 3.92 -6.00
CA ALA A 118 4.97 3.08 -4.81
C ALA A 118 4.78 1.63 -5.20
N THR A 119 5.42 0.75 -4.46
CA THR A 119 5.25 -0.70 -4.58
C THR A 119 4.52 -1.18 -3.35
N TRP A 120 3.42 -1.88 -3.58
CA TRP A 120 2.58 -2.45 -2.53
C TRP A 120 2.64 -3.96 -2.69
N THR A 121 3.21 -4.65 -1.71
CA THR A 121 3.27 -6.11 -1.73
C THR A 121 2.17 -6.63 -0.84
N ALA A 122 1.23 -7.35 -1.43
CA ALA A 122 0.07 -7.87 -0.71
C ALA A 122 0.16 -9.37 -0.57
N VAL A 123 -0.36 -9.88 0.54
CA VAL A 123 -0.43 -11.32 0.80
C VAL A 123 -1.84 -11.68 1.21
N LYS A 124 -2.26 -12.89 0.85
CA LYS A 124 -3.56 -13.41 1.21
C LYS A 124 -3.38 -14.40 2.36
N VAL A 125 -4.03 -14.14 3.48
CA VAL A 125 -3.96 -14.97 4.67
C VAL A 125 -5.38 -15.24 5.13
N ASP A 126 -5.72 -16.51 5.27
CA ASP A 126 -7.06 -16.93 5.69
C ASP A 126 -8.16 -16.26 4.85
N GLY A 127 -7.92 -16.18 3.55
CA GLY A 127 -8.92 -15.67 2.62
C GLY A 127 -8.99 -14.16 2.50
N GLU A 128 -8.15 -13.43 3.24
CA GLU A 128 -8.17 -11.97 3.20
C GLU A 128 -6.81 -11.42 2.77
N TRP A 129 -6.83 -10.27 2.11
CA TRP A 129 -5.60 -9.63 1.64
C TRP A 129 -5.12 -8.57 2.63
N TRP A 130 -3.80 -8.51 2.81
CA TRP A 130 -3.11 -7.61 3.72
C TRP A 130 -1.86 -7.07 3.05
N LEU A 131 -1.37 -5.93 3.50
CA LEU A 131 -0.08 -5.43 3.02
C LEU A 131 1.05 -6.06 3.82
N ALA A 132 1.95 -6.74 3.13
CA ALA A 132 3.17 -7.25 3.76
C ALA A 132 4.28 -6.20 3.71
N ALA A 133 4.26 -5.35 2.69
CA ALA A 133 5.27 -4.30 2.54
C ALA A 133 4.73 -3.16 1.68
N TYR A 134 5.16 -1.97 2.00
CA TYR A 134 4.93 -0.77 1.19
C TYR A 134 6.24 -0.03 1.07
N GLN A 135 6.54 0.45 -0.11
CA GLN A 135 7.77 1.20 -0.36
C GLN A 135 7.52 2.22 -1.44
N ASN A 136 8.08 3.39 -1.29
CA ASN A 136 7.96 4.39 -2.35
C ASN A 136 9.28 5.09 -2.63
N THR A 137 9.32 5.75 -3.78
CA THR A 137 10.47 6.51 -4.22
C THR A 137 9.98 7.65 -5.11
N PRO A 138 10.70 8.77 -5.16
CA PRO A 138 10.36 9.82 -6.11
C PRO A 138 10.35 9.30 -7.53
N ARG A 139 9.41 9.78 -8.35
CA ARG A 139 9.32 9.41 -9.76
C ARG A 139 10.56 9.82 -10.52
N HIS A 140 11.07 11.02 -10.21
CA HIS A 140 12.24 11.56 -10.88
C HIS A 140 13.42 11.57 -9.93
N LYS A 141 14.59 11.34 -10.48
CA LYS A 141 15.80 11.38 -9.70
C LYS A 141 16.00 12.80 -9.14
N LYS A 142 16.20 12.89 -7.85
CA LYS A 142 16.53 14.16 -7.21
C LYS A 142 18.02 14.38 -7.30
N SER A 143 18.41 15.55 -7.69
CA SER A 143 19.83 15.90 -7.76
C SER A 143 20.26 16.73 -6.56
#